data_33780c1fe0020535169a133b20306f6e
#
_entry.id   33780c1fe0020535169a133b20306f6e
#
_cell.length_a   1.000
_cell.length_b   1.000
_cell.length_c   1.000
_cell.angle_alpha   90.00
_cell.angle_beta   90.00
_cell.angle_gamma   90.00
#
_symmetry.space_group_name_H-M   'P 1'
#
loop_
_entity.id
_entity.type
_entity.pdbx_description
1 polymer ?
#
loop_
_entity_poly.entity_id
_entity_poly.type
_entity_poly.pdbx_seq_one_letter_code
_entity_poly.pdbx_strand_id
1 'polypeptide(L)'
;MIPTILLQHGRSFRKFQKPVRVVTAVSPSDVLPALVEVETAVRAENLYAAGFIAYEAAAAFGLAVHAPLDGLPLLWFGLFDGFAETRQLPIANCQLPTVGVWQPAIDRAGYDAAIGQIKEHIAAGGTYQVNY
;
A
#
# COMPACT_ATOMS: atom_id res chain seq x y z
N MET A 1 8.94 7.31 -16.65
CA MET A 1 7.79 8.19 -16.30
C MET A 1 7.93 8.52 -14.83
N ILE A 2 7.94 9.81 -14.45
CA ILE A 2 8.02 10.20 -13.02
C ILE A 2 6.61 10.10 -12.44
N PRO A 3 6.37 9.32 -11.39
CA PRO A 3 5.04 9.14 -10.84
C PRO A 3 4.52 10.44 -10.20
N THR A 4 3.23 10.69 -10.36
CA THR A 4 2.50 11.68 -9.58
C THR A 4 1.77 10.97 -8.46
N ILE A 5 1.93 11.43 -7.22
CA ILE A 5 1.22 10.89 -6.07
C ILE A 5 0.16 11.89 -5.63
N LEU A 6 -1.04 11.39 -5.40
CA LEU A 6 -2.17 12.16 -4.89
C LEU A 6 -2.64 11.52 -3.59
N LEU A 7 -2.55 12.28 -2.50
CA LEU A 7 -3.05 11.85 -1.20
C LEU A 7 -4.22 12.73 -0.79
N GLN A 8 -5.33 12.11 -0.42
CA GLN A 8 -6.49 12.84 0.10
C GLN A 8 -6.18 13.44 1.47
N HIS A 9 -6.51 14.70 1.66
CA HIS A 9 -6.39 15.41 2.94
C HIS A 9 -7.67 16.22 3.18
N GLY A 10 -8.58 15.69 3.97
CA GLY A 10 -9.88 16.28 4.17
C GLY A 10 -10.68 16.37 2.86
N ARG A 11 -11.00 17.59 2.43
CA ARG A 11 -11.72 17.87 1.17
C ARG A 11 -10.82 18.28 0.01
N SER A 12 -9.50 18.22 0.18
CA SER A 12 -8.50 18.52 -0.84
C SER A 12 -7.58 17.33 -1.07
N PHE A 13 -6.71 17.43 -2.06
CA PHE A 13 -5.67 16.48 -2.35
C PHE A 13 -4.32 17.17 -2.33
N ARG A 14 -3.32 16.53 -1.75
CA ARG A 14 -1.92 16.91 -1.85
C ARG A 14 -1.32 16.18 -3.04
N LYS A 15 -0.82 16.94 -4.00
CA LYS A 15 -0.20 16.45 -5.22
C LYS A 15 1.30 16.57 -5.12
N PHE A 16 2.00 15.43 -5.12
CA PHE A 16 3.44 15.34 -5.11
C PHE A 16 3.95 14.99 -6.50
N GLN A 17 4.91 15.74 -6.99
CA GLN A 17 5.52 15.56 -8.31
C GLN A 17 7.02 15.86 -8.25
N LYS A 18 7.80 15.22 -9.11
CA LYS A 18 9.24 15.43 -9.23
C LYS A 18 9.96 15.22 -7.88
N PRO A 19 10.04 13.97 -7.39
CA PRO A 19 10.77 13.68 -6.17
C PRO A 19 12.22 14.14 -6.32
N VAL A 20 12.78 14.73 -5.26
CA VAL A 20 14.20 15.05 -5.13
C VAL A 20 15.02 13.76 -5.14
N ARG A 21 14.50 12.73 -4.46
CA ARG A 21 15.11 11.41 -4.33
C ARG A 21 14.00 10.36 -4.21
N VAL A 22 14.31 9.13 -4.61
CA VAL A 22 13.44 7.97 -4.45
C VAL A 22 14.17 6.94 -3.59
N VAL A 23 13.48 6.42 -2.58
CA VAL A 23 13.95 5.34 -1.72
C VAL A 23 13.12 4.10 -2.01
N THR A 24 13.76 2.97 -2.27
CA THR A 24 13.09 1.69 -2.56
C THR A 24 13.73 0.55 -1.79
N ALA A 25 12.93 -0.46 -1.44
CA ALA A 25 13.39 -1.74 -0.95
C ALA A 25 12.73 -2.86 -1.75
N VAL A 26 13.51 -3.81 -2.24
CA VAL A 26 13.04 -4.97 -3.00
C VAL A 26 13.20 -6.28 -2.22
N SER A 27 14.03 -6.29 -1.19
CA SER A 27 14.22 -7.43 -0.29
C SER A 27 13.80 -7.08 1.15
N PRO A 28 13.39 -8.06 1.97
CA PRO A 28 13.06 -7.80 3.38
C PRO A 28 14.20 -7.16 4.17
N SER A 29 15.46 -7.51 3.89
CA SER A 29 16.63 -6.91 4.55
C SER A 29 16.80 -5.42 4.31
N ASP A 30 16.28 -4.91 3.18
CA ASP A 30 16.43 -3.51 2.78
C ASP A 30 15.33 -2.62 3.37
N VAL A 31 14.22 -3.20 3.85
CA VAL A 31 13.04 -2.44 4.30
C VAL A 31 13.36 -1.54 5.48
N LEU A 32 13.99 -2.07 6.53
CA LEU A 32 14.32 -1.28 7.72
C LEU A 32 15.35 -0.17 7.44
N PRO A 33 16.46 -0.43 6.73
CA PRO A 33 17.38 0.63 6.29
C PRO A 33 16.68 1.72 5.46
N ALA A 34 15.81 1.33 4.52
CA ALA A 34 15.06 2.28 3.70
C ALA A 34 14.11 3.15 4.53
N LEU A 35 13.43 2.57 5.54
CA LEU A 35 12.57 3.33 6.44
C LEU A 35 13.38 4.35 7.27
N VAL A 36 14.55 3.98 7.76
CA VAL A 36 15.46 4.89 8.48
C VAL A 36 15.92 6.02 7.57
N GLU A 37 16.23 5.74 6.31
CA GLU A 37 16.59 6.76 5.33
C GLU A 37 15.44 7.75 5.10
N VAL A 38 14.21 7.25 4.90
CA VAL A 38 13.01 8.09 4.74
C VAL A 38 12.78 8.96 5.97
N GLU A 39 12.87 8.39 7.17
CA GLU A 39 12.69 9.13 8.42
C GLU A 39 13.75 10.23 8.59
N THR A 40 15.00 9.92 8.25
CA THR A 40 16.10 10.88 8.30
C THR A 40 15.88 12.05 7.35
N ALA A 41 15.47 11.76 6.11
CA ALA A 41 15.18 12.79 5.12
C ALA A 41 14.04 13.71 5.57
N VAL A 42 12.98 13.15 6.15
CA VAL A 42 11.85 13.95 6.66
C VAL A 42 12.27 14.83 7.85
N ARG A 43 13.06 14.29 8.80
CA ARG A 43 13.39 15.00 10.04
C ARG A 43 14.57 15.95 9.89
N ALA A 44 15.64 15.53 9.19
CA ALA A 44 16.89 16.29 9.10
C ALA A 44 16.96 17.20 7.87
N GLU A 45 16.35 16.76 6.74
CA GLU A 45 16.37 17.50 5.49
C GLU A 45 15.06 18.29 5.24
N ASN A 46 14.07 18.17 6.16
CA ASN A 46 12.75 18.82 6.06
C ASN A 46 12.00 18.50 4.76
N LEU A 47 12.17 17.27 4.25
CA LEU A 47 11.47 16.78 3.07
C LEU A 47 10.11 16.14 3.44
N TYR A 48 9.24 16.05 2.46
CA TYR A 48 8.02 15.27 2.55
C TYR A 48 8.23 13.90 1.93
N ALA A 49 7.74 12.85 2.58
CA ALA A 49 7.73 11.49 2.05
C ALA A 49 6.32 11.11 1.63
N ALA A 50 6.17 10.61 0.42
CA ALA A 50 4.94 10.04 -0.09
C ALA A 50 5.24 8.79 -0.89
N GLY A 51 4.47 7.71 -0.63
CA GLY A 51 4.76 6.42 -1.25
C GLY A 51 3.89 5.31 -0.67
N PHE A 52 4.43 4.09 -0.66
CA PHE A 52 3.75 2.94 -0.09
C PHE A 52 4.75 1.94 0.53
N ILE A 53 4.20 1.10 1.40
CA ILE A 53 4.84 -0.10 1.91
C ILE A 53 3.91 -1.25 1.53
N ALA A 54 4.44 -2.27 0.84
CA ALA A 54 3.68 -3.46 0.48
C ALA A 54 3.43 -4.32 1.73
N TYR A 55 2.37 -5.12 1.70
CA TYR A 55 2.03 -6.01 2.80
C TYR A 55 3.18 -7.00 3.11
N GLU A 56 3.85 -7.49 2.07
CA GLU A 56 4.96 -8.44 2.15
C GLU A 56 6.21 -7.86 2.81
N ALA A 57 6.31 -6.53 2.95
CA ALA A 57 7.39 -5.90 3.73
C ALA A 57 7.35 -6.31 5.21
N ALA A 58 6.23 -6.85 5.70
CA ALA A 58 6.10 -7.38 7.06
C ALA A 58 7.08 -8.53 7.35
N ALA A 59 7.61 -9.20 6.33
CA ALA A 59 8.70 -10.17 6.49
C ALA A 59 9.97 -9.57 7.14
N ALA A 60 10.23 -8.26 6.93
CA ALA A 60 11.35 -7.56 7.57
C ALA A 60 11.22 -7.48 9.10
N PHE A 61 10.02 -7.70 9.62
CA PHE A 61 9.70 -7.71 11.05
C PHE A 61 9.50 -9.12 11.60
N GLY A 62 9.89 -10.16 10.83
CA GLY A 62 9.75 -11.55 11.24
C GLY A 62 8.35 -12.13 11.12
N LEU A 63 7.44 -11.46 10.42
CA LEU A 63 6.08 -11.94 10.21
C LEU A 63 6.01 -12.85 8.98
N ALA A 64 5.15 -13.87 9.05
CA ALA A 64 4.87 -14.74 7.92
C ALA A 64 3.98 -14.02 6.91
N VAL A 65 4.43 -13.95 5.67
CA VAL A 65 3.72 -13.32 4.55
C VAL A 65 3.84 -14.17 3.29
N HIS A 66 3.03 -13.88 2.29
CA HIS A 66 3.19 -14.46 0.96
C HIS A 66 4.48 -13.97 0.28
N ALA A 67 4.90 -14.68 -0.75
CA ALA A 67 6.01 -14.22 -1.58
C ALA A 67 5.68 -12.84 -2.19
N PRO A 68 6.67 -11.93 -2.29
CA PRO A 68 6.48 -10.65 -2.94
C PRO A 68 6.00 -10.81 -4.38
N LEU A 69 5.19 -9.87 -4.85
CA LEU A 69 4.77 -9.84 -6.26
C LEU A 69 5.94 -9.40 -7.15
N ASP A 70 6.14 -10.11 -8.24
CA ASP A 70 7.16 -9.77 -9.22
C ASP A 70 6.97 -8.35 -9.76
N GLY A 71 8.04 -7.57 -9.74
CA GLY A 71 8.05 -6.19 -10.24
C GLY A 71 7.45 -5.14 -9.31
N LEU A 72 6.91 -5.52 -8.13
CA LEU A 72 6.45 -4.59 -7.10
C LEU A 72 7.50 -4.52 -5.98
N PRO A 73 8.08 -3.33 -5.68
CA PRO A 73 8.98 -3.20 -4.54
C PRO A 73 8.22 -3.35 -3.22
N LEU A 74 8.90 -3.84 -2.18
CA LEU A 74 8.36 -3.93 -0.82
C LEU A 74 8.13 -2.57 -0.18
N LEU A 75 8.91 -1.58 -0.60
CA LEU A 75 8.79 -0.19 -0.19
C LEU A 75 9.18 0.71 -1.35
N TRP A 76 8.40 1.75 -1.56
CA TRP A 76 8.71 2.82 -2.49
C TRP A 76 8.26 4.16 -1.92
N PHE A 77 9.18 5.10 -1.71
CA PHE A 77 8.89 6.47 -1.31
C PHE A 77 9.60 7.46 -2.22
N GLY A 78 8.83 8.42 -2.75
CA GLY A 78 9.38 9.66 -3.24
C GLY A 78 9.59 10.63 -2.08
N LEU A 79 10.74 11.30 -2.06
CA LEU A 79 11.07 12.40 -1.15
C LEU A 79 10.93 13.70 -1.91
N PHE A 80 10.18 14.65 -1.37
CA PHE A 80 9.78 15.89 -2.05
C PHE A 80 10.09 17.10 -1.19
N ASP A 81 10.46 18.20 -1.82
CA ASP A 81 10.63 19.52 -1.19
C ASP A 81 9.30 20.22 -0.89
N GLY A 82 8.19 19.74 -1.50
CA GLY A 82 6.87 20.28 -1.26
C GLY A 82 5.77 19.51 -2.01
N PHE A 83 4.55 20.04 -1.91
CA PHE A 83 3.38 19.54 -2.62
C PHE A 83 2.48 20.69 -3.06
N ALA A 84 1.67 20.47 -4.09
CA ALA A 84 0.60 21.38 -4.48
C ALA A 84 -0.74 20.87 -3.90
N GLU A 85 -1.58 21.80 -3.43
CA GLU A 85 -2.95 21.46 -3.06
C GLU A 85 -3.87 21.58 -4.27
N THR A 86 -4.76 20.62 -4.46
CA THR A 86 -5.79 20.63 -5.49
C THR A 86 -7.11 20.11 -4.95
N ARG A 87 -8.22 20.68 -5.40
CA ARG A 87 -9.57 20.17 -5.09
C ARG A 87 -10.11 19.28 -6.20
N GLN A 88 -9.43 19.24 -7.33
CA GLN A 88 -9.83 18.42 -8.48
C GLN A 88 -8.91 17.22 -8.60
N LEU A 89 -9.51 16.03 -8.67
CA LEU A 89 -8.79 14.85 -9.13
C LEU A 89 -8.47 15.04 -10.62
N PRO A 90 -7.25 14.79 -11.07
CA PRO A 90 -6.90 14.83 -12.49
C PRO A 90 -7.44 13.62 -13.26
N ILE A 91 -8.68 13.21 -12.95
CA ILE A 91 -9.35 12.05 -13.58
C ILE A 91 -10.18 12.55 -14.80
N ALA A 92 -9.78 13.63 -15.41
CA ALA A 92 -10.54 14.27 -16.51
C ALA A 92 -10.59 13.39 -17.74
N ASN A 93 -10.65 12.19 -17.84
CA ASN A 93 -10.94 11.28 -18.98
C ASN A 93 -10.68 9.79 -18.64
N CYS A 94 -10.83 9.38 -17.40
CA CYS A 94 -10.86 7.97 -17.10
C CYS A 94 -12.20 7.40 -17.63
N GLN A 95 -12.20 6.89 -18.83
CA GLN A 95 -13.25 5.96 -19.25
C GLN A 95 -13.11 4.75 -18.33
N LEU A 96 -14.02 4.62 -17.37
CA LEU A 96 -14.10 3.40 -16.58
C LEU A 96 -14.24 2.23 -17.54
N PRO A 97 -13.39 1.20 -17.44
CA PRO A 97 -13.57 0.01 -18.26
C PRO A 97 -14.99 -0.52 -18.03
N THR A 98 -15.61 -0.99 -19.10
CA THR A 98 -16.92 -1.67 -19.00
C THR A 98 -16.76 -2.77 -17.97
N VAL A 99 -17.46 -2.67 -16.86
CA VAL A 99 -17.39 -3.66 -15.78
C VAL A 99 -17.94 -4.97 -16.38
N GLY A 100 -17.08 -5.97 -16.49
CA GLY A 100 -17.48 -7.31 -16.90
C GLY A 100 -18.44 -7.94 -15.89
N VAL A 101 -18.99 -9.08 -16.23
CA VAL A 101 -19.84 -9.85 -15.31
C VAL A 101 -18.97 -10.34 -14.15
N TRP A 102 -19.28 -9.89 -12.95
CA TRP A 102 -18.61 -10.37 -11.74
C TRP A 102 -19.03 -11.82 -11.49
N GLN A 103 -18.04 -12.70 -11.35
CA GLN A 103 -18.25 -14.08 -10.94
C GLN A 103 -17.55 -14.30 -9.60
N PRO A 104 -18.22 -14.94 -8.62
CA PRO A 104 -17.57 -15.32 -7.38
C PRO A 104 -16.39 -16.27 -7.67
N ALA A 105 -15.27 -16.10 -6.96
CA ALA A 105 -14.12 -16.99 -7.06
C ALA A 105 -14.38 -18.36 -6.39
N ILE A 106 -15.37 -18.43 -5.51
CA ILE A 106 -15.81 -19.63 -4.80
C ILE A 106 -17.33 -19.75 -4.87
N ASP A 107 -17.82 -20.96 -4.78
CA ASP A 107 -19.26 -21.22 -4.67
C ASP A 107 -19.80 -20.99 -3.25
N ARG A 108 -21.10 -21.08 -3.09
CA ARG A 108 -21.76 -20.87 -1.79
C ARG A 108 -21.32 -21.88 -0.73
N ALA A 109 -21.11 -23.12 -1.09
CA ALA A 109 -20.71 -24.18 -0.16
C ALA A 109 -19.29 -23.93 0.36
N GLY A 110 -18.36 -23.56 -0.53
CA GLY A 110 -16.99 -23.16 -0.17
C GLY A 110 -16.96 -21.94 0.75
N TYR A 111 -17.78 -20.95 0.46
CA TYR A 111 -17.93 -19.77 1.32
C TYR A 111 -18.43 -20.12 2.73
N ASP A 112 -19.51 -20.91 2.82
CA ASP A 112 -20.09 -21.29 4.11
C ASP A 112 -19.11 -22.14 4.94
N ALA A 113 -18.35 -23.03 4.30
CA ALA A 113 -17.30 -23.82 4.97
C ALA A 113 -16.17 -22.93 5.52
N ALA A 114 -15.68 -21.97 4.72
CA ALA A 114 -14.64 -21.05 5.15
C ALA A 114 -15.10 -20.16 6.32
N ILE A 115 -16.32 -19.63 6.26
CA ILE A 115 -16.89 -18.84 7.36
C ILE A 115 -17.06 -19.70 8.63
N GLY A 116 -17.42 -20.98 8.50
CA GLY A 116 -17.48 -21.91 9.62
C GLY A 116 -16.11 -22.03 10.32
N GLN A 117 -15.05 -22.29 9.57
CA GLN A 117 -13.68 -22.40 10.10
C GLN A 117 -13.21 -21.08 10.74
N ILE A 118 -13.48 -19.94 10.12
CA ILE A 118 -13.14 -18.64 10.69
C ILE A 118 -13.80 -18.44 12.05
N LYS A 119 -15.09 -18.77 12.17
CA LYS A 119 -15.82 -18.68 13.45
C LYS A 119 -15.25 -19.60 14.52
N GLU A 120 -14.81 -20.81 14.15
CA GLU A 120 -14.14 -21.75 15.07
C GLU A 120 -12.81 -21.17 15.56
N HIS A 121 -12.00 -20.61 14.67
CA HIS A 121 -10.73 -19.96 15.05
C HIS A 121 -10.94 -18.75 15.98
N ILE A 122 -11.96 -17.95 15.73
CA ILE A 122 -12.32 -16.82 16.61
C ILE A 122 -12.77 -17.36 17.98
N ALA A 123 -13.63 -18.37 18.02
CA ALA A 123 -14.11 -18.97 19.28
C ALA A 123 -12.99 -19.62 20.10
N ALA A 124 -12.01 -20.20 19.43
CA ALA A 124 -10.82 -20.77 20.06
C ALA A 124 -9.79 -19.73 20.52
N GLY A 125 -9.99 -18.44 20.22
CA GLY A 125 -9.05 -17.36 20.56
C GLY A 125 -7.81 -17.29 19.66
N GLY A 126 -7.81 -18.01 18.52
CA GLY A 126 -6.71 -18.00 17.56
C GLY A 126 -6.60 -16.69 16.77
N THR A 127 -7.71 -15.98 16.62
CA THR A 127 -7.79 -14.66 15.99
C THR A 127 -9.04 -13.94 16.50
N TYR A 128 -9.09 -12.63 16.37
CA TYR A 128 -10.29 -11.83 16.70
C TYR A 128 -10.98 -11.25 15.45
N GLN A 129 -10.31 -11.24 14.31
CA GLN A 129 -10.82 -10.75 13.03
C GLN A 129 -10.13 -11.45 11.87
N VAL A 130 -10.89 -11.75 10.83
CA VAL A 130 -10.38 -12.27 9.56
C VAL A 130 -11.05 -11.50 8.43
N ASN A 131 -10.25 -11.04 7.46
CA ASN A 131 -10.74 -10.53 6.18
C ASN A 131 -10.75 -11.68 5.18
N TYR A 132 -11.92 -11.96 4.59
CA TYR A 132 -12.12 -13.08 3.70
C TYR A 132 -12.86 -12.68 2.41
#